data_8cfe6946b9c1b73712d9663869340b64
#
_entry.id   8cfe6946b9c1b73712d9663869340b64
#
_cell.length_a   1.000
_cell.length_b   1.000
_cell.length_c   1.000
_cell.angle_alpha   90.00
_cell.angle_beta   90.00
_cell.angle_gamma   90.00
#
_symmetry.space_group_name_H-M   'P 1'
#
loop_
_entity.id
_entity.type
_entity.pdbx_description
1 polymer ?
#
loop_
_entity_poly.entity_id
_entity_poly.type
_entity_poly.pdbx_seq_one_letter_code
_entity_poly.pdbx_strand_id
1 'polypeptide(L)'
;LWAMCASYGLDPRSSDPDALFEDDAELLDELRGWAARNAGETLLPTGKNLRNLNPIVRESGGERQLDLGWWGYLVDGAPSRFPSINTRSERLAERRGALPSTAVVPATSWFEMQKPSRQWFSFGAGDTEPQLFALAAVTQPGRTADGDAFTCYSVIMRPAPERLAHVHDRTPLLIPAAFMGDWLAGEAPPSELIAAAIAES
;
A
#
# COMPACT_ATOMS: atom_id res chain seq x y z
N LEU A 1 -18.60 -1.67 10.08
CA LEU A 1 -17.23 -2.11 9.70
C LEU A 1 -16.42 -0.87 9.38
N TRP A 2 -15.52 -0.48 10.28
CA TRP A 2 -14.67 0.70 10.12
C TRP A 2 -13.40 0.25 9.39
N ALA A 3 -13.08 0.92 8.29
CA ALA A 3 -11.85 0.68 7.57
C ALA A 3 -10.65 1.03 8.46
N MET A 4 -9.71 0.11 8.57
CA MET A 4 -8.36 0.35 9.06
C MET A 4 -7.65 1.14 7.97
N CYS A 5 -6.67 1.97 8.24
CA CYS A 5 -5.94 2.79 7.29
C CYS A 5 -6.75 3.09 6.01
N ALA A 6 -7.53 4.17 6.06
CA ALA A 6 -8.45 4.53 4.97
C ALA A 6 -7.95 5.75 4.19
N SER A 7 -6.75 6.21 4.45
CA SER A 7 -6.12 7.30 3.72
C SER A 7 -4.61 7.34 3.95
N TYR A 8 -3.90 7.80 2.93
CA TYR A 8 -2.47 8.05 2.99
C TYR A 8 -2.11 9.25 2.11
N GLY A 9 -0.87 9.71 2.20
CA GLY A 9 -0.36 10.83 1.43
C GLY A 9 0.90 10.46 0.66
N LEU A 10 1.13 11.15 -0.44
CA LEU A 10 2.35 11.08 -1.23
C LEU A 10 2.78 12.50 -1.60
N ASP A 11 3.83 13.00 -0.96
CA ASP A 11 4.36 14.35 -1.19
C ASP A 11 5.38 14.31 -2.34
N PRO A 12 5.24 15.18 -3.36
CA PRO A 12 6.18 15.21 -4.49
C PRO A 12 7.60 15.66 -4.11
N ARG A 13 7.76 16.29 -2.95
CA ARG A 13 9.06 16.75 -2.43
C ARG A 13 9.76 15.68 -1.58
N SER A 14 9.19 14.48 -1.53
CA SER A 14 9.71 13.42 -0.69
C SER A 14 11.14 13.04 -1.05
N SER A 15 11.97 12.87 -0.02
CA SER A 15 13.25 12.19 -0.12
C SER A 15 13.07 10.68 -0.03
N ASP A 16 14.04 9.93 -0.53
CA ASP A 16 14.12 8.47 -0.42
C ASP A 16 15.37 8.08 0.39
N PRO A 17 15.40 8.37 1.71
CA PRO A 17 16.59 8.16 2.52
C PRO A 17 16.95 6.69 2.71
N ASP A 18 15.97 5.81 2.61
CA ASP A 18 16.14 4.36 2.77
C ASP A 18 16.43 3.67 1.43
N ALA A 19 16.62 4.46 0.37
CA ALA A 19 16.97 3.97 -0.97
C ALA A 19 15.98 2.90 -1.49
N LEU A 20 14.69 3.08 -1.26
CA LEU A 20 13.65 2.15 -1.70
C LEU A 20 13.67 1.93 -3.21
N PHE A 21 14.02 2.99 -3.96
CA PHE A 21 14.06 3.01 -5.42
C PHE A 21 15.40 3.54 -5.95
N GLU A 22 16.51 3.41 -5.18
CA GLU A 22 17.83 3.94 -5.55
C GLU A 22 18.31 3.38 -6.89
N ASP A 23 18.09 2.09 -7.13
CA ASP A 23 18.50 1.42 -8.35
C ASP A 23 17.57 1.70 -9.56
N ASP A 24 16.51 2.50 -9.35
CA ASP A 24 15.50 2.79 -10.37
C ASP A 24 15.11 4.28 -10.37
N ALA A 25 16.05 5.09 -10.88
CA ALA A 25 15.88 6.54 -10.94
C ALA A 25 14.69 6.95 -11.85
N GLU A 26 14.42 6.19 -12.90
CA GLU A 26 13.30 6.47 -13.83
C GLU A 26 11.96 6.27 -13.11
N LEU A 27 11.81 5.18 -12.37
CA LEU A 27 10.62 4.90 -11.56
C LEU A 27 10.41 5.98 -10.50
N LEU A 28 11.47 6.41 -9.83
CA LEU A 28 11.39 7.47 -8.81
C LEU A 28 10.98 8.81 -9.41
N ASP A 29 11.50 9.17 -10.58
CA ASP A 29 11.12 10.40 -11.30
C ASP A 29 9.67 10.34 -11.78
N GLU A 30 9.20 9.21 -12.27
CA GLU A 30 7.82 8.99 -12.67
C GLU A 30 6.87 9.11 -11.47
N LEU A 31 7.22 8.51 -10.32
CA LEU A 31 6.48 8.59 -9.08
C LEU A 31 6.35 10.04 -8.60
N ARG A 32 7.46 10.78 -8.57
CA ARG A 32 7.48 12.20 -8.19
C ARG A 32 6.67 13.06 -9.14
N GLY A 33 6.77 12.79 -10.44
CA GLY A 33 5.97 13.45 -11.47
C GLY A 33 4.47 13.24 -11.27
N TRP A 34 4.06 12.00 -10.94
CA TRP A 34 2.67 11.71 -10.62
C TRP A 34 2.24 12.46 -9.35
N ALA A 35 3.04 12.40 -8.29
CA ALA A 35 2.75 13.08 -7.02
C ALA A 35 2.63 14.60 -7.19
N ALA A 36 3.47 15.22 -8.02
CA ALA A 36 3.40 16.65 -8.31
C ALA A 36 2.10 17.06 -9.02
N ARG A 37 1.61 16.23 -9.94
CA ARG A 37 0.32 16.48 -10.63
C ARG A 37 -0.90 16.33 -9.71
N ASN A 38 -0.74 15.59 -8.60
CA ASN A 38 -1.78 15.31 -7.61
C ASN A 38 -1.44 15.92 -6.24
N ALA A 39 -0.56 16.92 -6.20
CA ALA A 39 -0.09 17.52 -4.96
C ALA A 39 -1.24 18.08 -4.09
N GLY A 40 -1.15 17.80 -2.80
CA GLY A 40 -2.15 18.24 -1.82
C GLY A 40 -3.39 17.34 -1.72
N GLU A 41 -3.49 16.28 -2.52
CA GLU A 41 -4.57 15.31 -2.40
C GLU A 41 -4.21 14.23 -1.37
N THR A 42 -5.13 13.95 -0.46
CA THR A 42 -5.11 12.73 0.35
C THR A 42 -5.67 11.58 -0.48
N LEU A 43 -4.94 10.47 -0.56
CA LEU A 43 -5.35 9.32 -1.33
C LEU A 43 -6.36 8.51 -0.52
N LEU A 44 -7.56 8.34 -1.07
CA LEU A 44 -8.71 7.71 -0.41
C LEU A 44 -9.20 6.51 -1.21
N PRO A 45 -9.64 5.43 -0.55
CA PRO A 45 -10.27 4.30 -1.21
C PRO A 45 -11.75 4.61 -1.46
N THR A 46 -12.07 5.35 -2.47
CA THR A 46 -13.48 5.65 -2.74
C THR A 46 -13.97 5.02 -4.02
N GLY A 47 -15.07 4.29 -3.91
CA GLY A 47 -15.70 3.62 -5.03
C GLY A 47 -16.42 4.50 -6.03
N LYS A 48 -16.24 5.81 -6.04
CA LYS A 48 -17.07 6.70 -6.88
C LYS A 48 -16.31 7.56 -7.88
N ASN A 49 -14.99 7.67 -7.79
CA ASN A 49 -14.22 8.54 -8.68
C ASN A 49 -13.04 7.77 -9.25
N LEU A 50 -12.80 7.87 -10.54
CA LEU A 50 -11.60 7.41 -11.23
C LEU A 50 -10.30 8.02 -10.70
N ARG A 51 -10.38 8.93 -9.74
CA ARG A 51 -9.26 9.54 -9.01
C ARG A 51 -8.55 8.60 -8.02
N ASN A 52 -8.99 7.36 -7.90
CA ASN A 52 -8.44 6.36 -6.98
C ASN A 52 -7.48 5.39 -7.65
N LEU A 53 -7.03 5.70 -8.84
CA LEU A 53 -5.90 5.06 -9.46
C LEU A 53 -4.63 5.69 -8.88
N ASN A 54 -4.02 4.99 -7.95
CA ASN A 54 -2.85 5.44 -7.22
C ASN A 54 -1.62 4.65 -7.63
N PRO A 55 -0.42 5.25 -7.52
CA PRO A 55 0.82 4.55 -7.83
C PRO A 55 1.00 3.32 -6.94
N ILE A 56 1.32 2.21 -7.57
CA ILE A 56 1.82 0.98 -6.95
C ILE A 56 3.05 0.52 -7.71
N VAL A 57 3.99 -0.09 -7.01
CA VAL A 57 5.16 -0.71 -7.64
C VAL A 57 4.99 -2.21 -7.59
N ARG A 58 5.15 -2.86 -8.74
CA ARG A 58 5.11 -4.32 -8.91
C ARG A 58 6.35 -4.79 -9.65
N GLU A 59 6.62 -6.07 -9.59
CA GLU A 59 7.60 -6.71 -10.42
C GLU A 59 6.92 -7.47 -11.57
N SER A 60 7.44 -7.30 -12.76
CA SER A 60 6.98 -8.03 -13.95
C SER A 60 8.20 -8.34 -14.83
N GLY A 61 8.41 -9.65 -15.09
CA GLY A 61 9.54 -10.08 -15.91
C GLY A 61 10.92 -9.79 -15.31
N GLY A 62 11.04 -9.65 -14.00
CA GLY A 62 12.28 -9.31 -13.29
C GLY A 62 12.60 -7.81 -13.23
N GLU A 63 11.69 -6.97 -13.71
CA GLU A 63 11.82 -5.51 -13.65
C GLU A 63 10.73 -4.90 -12.78
N ARG A 64 11.10 -3.89 -12.02
CA ARG A 64 10.13 -3.09 -11.23
C ARG A 64 9.42 -2.12 -12.16
N GLN A 65 8.12 -2.02 -11.98
CA GLN A 65 7.27 -1.14 -12.79
C GLN A 65 6.34 -0.33 -11.91
N LEU A 66 6.25 0.95 -12.21
CA LEU A 66 5.21 1.81 -11.66
C LEU A 66 3.91 1.57 -12.44
N ASP A 67 2.86 1.25 -11.71
CA ASP A 67 1.54 1.00 -12.26
C ASP A 67 0.51 1.86 -11.51
N LEU A 68 -0.66 2.05 -12.08
CA LEU A 68 -1.76 2.71 -11.41
C LEU A 68 -2.78 1.67 -10.97
N GLY A 69 -2.92 1.49 -9.66
CA GLY A 69 -3.85 0.54 -9.08
C GLY A 69 -5.08 1.20 -8.45
N TRP A 70 -6.21 0.50 -8.52
CA TRP A 70 -7.43 0.87 -7.80
C TRP A 70 -7.38 0.36 -6.36
N TRP A 71 -7.52 1.25 -5.40
CA TRP A 71 -7.51 0.85 -3.99
C TRP A 71 -8.84 0.23 -3.56
N GLY A 72 -8.81 -1.04 -3.24
CA GLY A 72 -9.96 -1.87 -2.97
C GLY A 72 -10.34 -2.75 -4.16
N TYR A 73 -11.18 -3.75 -3.91
CA TYR A 73 -11.56 -4.69 -4.96
C TYR A 73 -12.89 -4.29 -5.59
N LEU A 74 -12.94 -4.35 -6.92
CA LEU A 74 -14.16 -4.19 -7.68
C LEU A 74 -14.69 -5.57 -8.07
N VAL A 75 -16.01 -5.69 -7.99
CA VAL A 75 -16.77 -6.86 -8.47
C VAL A 75 -17.76 -6.34 -9.51
N ASP A 76 -17.67 -6.87 -10.73
CA ASP A 76 -18.51 -6.47 -11.85
C ASP A 76 -18.53 -4.94 -12.10
N GLY A 77 -17.35 -4.33 -12.02
CA GLY A 77 -17.18 -2.89 -12.25
C GLY A 77 -17.69 -1.97 -11.13
N ALA A 78 -18.12 -2.54 -10.00
CA ALA A 78 -18.57 -1.80 -8.84
C ALA A 78 -17.77 -2.17 -7.58
N PRO A 79 -17.59 -1.24 -6.63
CA PRO A 79 -17.01 -1.56 -5.34
C PRO A 79 -17.79 -2.70 -4.68
N SER A 80 -17.07 -3.71 -4.18
CA SER A 80 -17.70 -4.78 -3.43
C SER A 80 -18.45 -4.21 -2.22
N ARG A 81 -19.50 -4.89 -1.77
CA ARG A 81 -20.24 -4.52 -0.55
C ARG A 81 -19.32 -4.37 0.67
N PHE A 82 -18.24 -5.13 0.67
CA PHE A 82 -17.15 -5.08 1.65
C PHE A 82 -15.87 -4.76 0.88
N PRO A 83 -15.58 -3.48 0.60
CA PRO A 83 -14.38 -3.11 -0.13
C PRO A 83 -13.17 -3.64 0.63
N SER A 84 -12.40 -4.52 -0.02
CA SER A 84 -11.17 -5.08 0.53
C SER A 84 -10.02 -4.10 0.36
N ILE A 85 -10.14 -2.92 0.95
CA ILE A 85 -9.09 -1.90 0.93
C ILE A 85 -7.89 -2.30 1.79
N ASN A 86 -8.15 -3.14 2.80
CA ASN A 86 -7.14 -3.66 3.70
C ASN A 86 -7.27 -5.18 3.85
N THR A 87 -6.13 -5.84 3.91
CA THR A 87 -6.04 -7.29 4.15
C THR A 87 -5.19 -7.53 5.41
N ARG A 88 -5.66 -8.37 6.31
CA ARG A 88 -4.90 -8.73 7.51
C ARG A 88 -3.73 -9.66 7.16
N SER A 89 -2.55 -9.38 7.71
CA SER A 89 -1.36 -10.20 7.50
C SER A 89 -1.57 -11.66 7.90
N GLU A 90 -2.28 -11.91 8.99
CA GLU A 90 -2.56 -13.26 9.49
C GLU A 90 -3.40 -14.07 8.50
N ARG A 91 -4.38 -13.42 7.87
CA ARG A 91 -5.21 -14.08 6.85
C ARG A 91 -4.40 -14.50 5.63
N LEU A 92 -3.38 -13.72 5.27
CA LEU A 92 -2.47 -14.06 4.18
C LEU A 92 -1.51 -15.17 4.60
N ALA A 93 -0.96 -15.12 5.82
CA ALA A 93 -0.07 -16.15 6.35
C ALA A 93 -0.74 -17.54 6.45
N GLU A 94 -2.03 -17.58 6.77
CA GLU A 94 -2.83 -18.82 6.86
C GLU A 94 -3.29 -19.34 5.49
N ARG A 95 -3.00 -18.62 4.41
CA ARG A 95 -3.47 -18.96 3.07
C ARG A 95 -2.83 -20.27 2.60
N ARG A 96 -3.66 -21.16 2.05
CA ARG A 96 -3.19 -22.33 1.32
C ARG A 96 -2.91 -21.95 -0.13
N GLY A 97 -1.73 -22.30 -0.64
CA GLY A 97 -1.28 -21.93 -1.99
C GLY A 97 -0.58 -20.57 -2.02
N ALA A 98 -0.17 -20.11 -3.19
CA ALA A 98 0.58 -18.87 -3.37
C ALA A 98 -0.21 -17.63 -2.90
N LEU A 99 0.52 -16.58 -2.51
CA LEU A 99 -0.06 -15.25 -2.34
C LEU A 99 -0.65 -14.76 -3.67
N PRO A 100 -1.64 -13.86 -3.61
CA PRO A 100 -1.90 -12.98 -4.75
C PRO A 100 -0.62 -12.22 -5.10
N SER A 101 -0.52 -11.70 -6.33
CA SER A 101 0.65 -10.91 -6.69
C SER A 101 0.87 -9.80 -5.67
N THR A 102 2.12 -9.65 -5.25
CA THR A 102 2.56 -8.65 -4.29
C THR A 102 2.82 -7.31 -4.98
N ALA A 103 2.72 -6.25 -4.21
CA ALA A 103 3.04 -4.89 -4.63
C ALA A 103 3.48 -4.09 -3.41
N VAL A 104 4.05 -2.93 -3.64
CA VAL A 104 4.21 -1.89 -2.62
C VAL A 104 3.51 -0.63 -3.06
N VAL A 105 2.98 0.10 -2.07
CA VAL A 105 2.35 1.40 -2.26
C VAL A 105 3.30 2.46 -1.71
N PRO A 106 3.92 3.28 -2.57
CA PRO A 106 4.75 4.40 -2.12
C PRO A 106 3.90 5.42 -1.37
N ALA A 107 4.34 5.83 -0.20
CA ALA A 107 3.64 6.80 0.63
C ALA A 107 4.64 7.65 1.42
N THR A 108 4.20 8.81 1.90
CA THR A 108 4.94 9.68 2.81
C THR A 108 4.24 9.85 4.15
N SER A 109 2.97 9.47 4.21
CA SER A 109 2.17 9.50 5.44
C SER A 109 1.01 8.52 5.34
N TRP A 110 0.51 8.06 6.49
CA TRP A 110 -0.81 7.42 6.58
C TRP A 110 -1.58 8.00 7.75
N PHE A 111 -2.90 7.81 7.72
CA PHE A 111 -3.80 8.39 8.71
C PHE A 111 -4.64 7.31 9.36
N GLU A 112 -4.75 7.40 10.67
CA GLU A 112 -5.61 6.50 11.49
C GLU A 112 -6.49 7.32 12.42
N MET A 113 -7.69 6.82 12.65
CA MET A 113 -8.63 7.41 13.59
C MET A 113 -8.67 6.59 14.88
N GLN A 114 -8.26 7.22 15.97
CA GLN A 114 -8.35 6.61 17.30
C GLN A 114 -9.82 6.43 17.72
N LYS A 115 -10.13 5.29 18.27
CA LYS A 115 -11.42 5.02 18.94
C LYS A 115 -11.23 5.01 20.47
N PRO A 116 -12.17 5.53 21.25
CA PRO A 116 -13.45 6.14 20.86
C PRO A 116 -13.39 7.64 20.59
N SER A 117 -12.24 8.29 20.78
CA SER A 117 -12.09 9.76 20.72
C SER A 117 -12.44 10.35 19.35
N ARG A 118 -12.33 9.56 18.27
CA ARG A 118 -12.45 9.96 16.87
C ARG A 118 -11.40 11.00 16.45
N GLN A 119 -10.32 11.10 17.20
CA GLN A 119 -9.19 11.93 16.87
C GLN A 119 -8.37 11.27 15.72
N TRP A 120 -8.01 12.06 14.74
CA TRP A 120 -7.13 11.64 13.66
C TRP A 120 -5.67 11.82 14.03
N PHE A 121 -4.89 10.81 13.71
CA PHE A 121 -3.44 10.80 13.83
C PHE A 121 -2.82 10.63 12.44
N SER A 122 -1.79 11.42 12.18
CA SER A 122 -0.95 11.29 10.99
C SER A 122 0.36 10.64 11.39
N PHE A 123 0.78 9.68 10.60
CA PHE A 123 2.05 8.99 10.76
C PHE A 123 2.85 9.19 9.48
N GLY A 124 4.13 9.50 9.60
CA GLY A 124 5.05 9.70 8.50
C GLY A 124 6.47 9.42 8.96
N ALA A 125 7.38 9.32 8.02
CA ALA A 125 8.81 9.32 8.28
C ALA A 125 9.35 10.75 8.09
N GLY A 126 10.24 11.16 9.00
CA GLY A 126 10.84 12.50 9.00
C GLY A 126 9.99 13.57 9.69
N ASP A 127 10.65 14.32 10.60
CA ASP A 127 9.98 15.37 11.40
C ASP A 127 9.78 16.67 10.62
N THR A 128 10.63 16.94 9.62
CA THR A 128 10.67 18.22 8.90
C THR A 128 10.52 18.08 7.39
N GLU A 129 10.93 16.93 6.83
CA GLU A 129 10.83 16.66 5.39
C GLU A 129 10.10 15.35 5.17
N PRO A 130 9.14 15.29 4.21
CA PRO A 130 8.45 14.06 3.90
C PRO A 130 9.45 13.03 3.35
N GLN A 131 9.40 11.81 3.90
CA GLN A 131 10.24 10.70 3.46
C GLN A 131 9.37 9.60 2.90
N LEU A 132 9.83 8.97 1.83
CA LEU A 132 9.17 7.81 1.25
C LEU A 132 9.29 6.60 2.16
N PHE A 133 8.23 5.85 2.23
CA PHE A 133 8.20 4.48 2.73
C PHE A 133 7.24 3.65 1.87
N ALA A 134 7.38 2.34 1.91
CA ALA A 134 6.60 1.41 1.11
C ALA A 134 5.60 0.66 1.98
N LEU A 135 4.30 0.79 1.68
CA LEU A 135 3.25 -0.02 2.29
C LEU A 135 3.14 -1.34 1.53
N ALA A 136 3.15 -2.45 2.25
CA ALA A 136 2.90 -3.75 1.64
C ALA A 136 1.47 -3.86 1.10
N ALA A 137 1.33 -4.42 -0.08
CA ALA A 137 0.04 -4.65 -0.70
C ALA A 137 0.00 -6.00 -1.44
N VAL A 138 -1.20 -6.50 -1.62
CA VAL A 138 -1.52 -7.58 -2.57
C VAL A 138 -2.46 -7.05 -3.63
N THR A 139 -2.35 -7.59 -4.83
CA THR A 139 -3.13 -7.15 -5.99
C THR A 139 -4.01 -8.27 -6.54
N GLN A 140 -5.05 -7.88 -7.24
CA GLN A 140 -5.85 -8.78 -8.06
C GLN A 140 -6.37 -8.05 -9.30
N PRO A 141 -6.66 -8.78 -10.40
CA PRO A 141 -7.29 -8.19 -11.57
C PRO A 141 -8.67 -7.64 -11.22
N GLY A 142 -8.99 -6.47 -11.79
CA GLY A 142 -10.32 -5.86 -11.79
C GLY A 142 -10.77 -5.56 -13.21
N ARG A 143 -12.05 -5.25 -13.35
CA ARG A 143 -12.65 -4.81 -14.63
C ARG A 143 -13.59 -3.65 -14.37
N THR A 144 -13.59 -2.69 -15.28
CA THR A 144 -14.60 -1.65 -15.34
C THR A 144 -15.95 -2.24 -15.80
N ALA A 145 -17.01 -1.45 -15.67
CA ALA A 145 -18.33 -1.82 -16.24
C ALA A 145 -18.28 -2.02 -17.75
N ASP A 146 -17.39 -1.27 -18.45
CA ASP A 146 -17.18 -1.37 -19.89
C ASP A 146 -16.24 -2.52 -20.29
N GLY A 147 -15.70 -3.24 -19.29
CA GLY A 147 -14.87 -4.44 -19.50
C GLY A 147 -13.38 -4.17 -19.55
N ASP A 148 -12.89 -2.95 -19.40
CA ASP A 148 -11.49 -2.62 -19.37
C ASP A 148 -10.81 -3.26 -18.17
N ALA A 149 -9.65 -3.88 -18.40
CA ALA A 149 -8.86 -4.49 -17.35
C ALA A 149 -8.02 -3.46 -16.60
N PHE A 150 -7.92 -3.62 -15.29
CA PHE A 150 -7.02 -2.83 -14.44
C PHE A 150 -6.58 -3.64 -13.22
N THR A 151 -5.68 -3.09 -12.44
CA THR A 151 -5.18 -3.71 -11.21
C THR A 151 -5.87 -3.12 -10.00
N CYS A 152 -6.45 -3.98 -9.16
CA CYS A 152 -6.90 -3.61 -7.82
C CYS A 152 -5.82 -3.95 -6.80
N TYR A 153 -5.71 -3.17 -5.70
CA TYR A 153 -4.82 -3.48 -4.60
C TYR A 153 -5.49 -3.34 -3.24
N SER A 154 -4.92 -4.03 -2.28
CA SER A 154 -5.34 -4.02 -0.87
C SER A 154 -4.09 -3.87 0.00
N VAL A 155 -4.07 -2.86 0.87
CA VAL A 155 -2.95 -2.63 1.80
C VAL A 155 -2.96 -3.68 2.91
N ILE A 156 -1.79 -4.23 3.20
CA ILE A 156 -1.65 -5.25 4.25
C ILE A 156 -1.51 -4.57 5.60
N MET A 157 -2.33 -5.03 6.55
CA MET A 157 -2.34 -4.55 7.93
C MET A 157 -1.83 -5.64 8.86
N ARG A 158 -0.86 -5.29 9.70
CA ARG A 158 -0.32 -6.13 10.79
C ARG A 158 -0.88 -5.69 12.14
N PRO A 159 -0.76 -6.51 13.20
CA PRO A 159 -0.97 -6.03 14.56
C PRO A 159 -0.11 -4.82 14.85
N ALA A 160 -0.69 -3.80 15.46
CA ALA A 160 0.05 -2.58 15.81
C ALA A 160 1.11 -2.90 16.88
N PRO A 161 2.34 -2.37 16.76
CA PRO A 161 3.29 -2.44 17.83
C PRO A 161 2.77 -1.66 19.05
N GLU A 162 3.23 -2.00 20.24
CA GLU A 162 2.73 -1.46 21.50
C GLU A 162 2.68 0.08 21.51
N ARG A 163 3.70 0.73 20.94
CA ARG A 163 3.77 2.20 20.85
C ARG A 163 2.62 2.84 20.04
N LEU A 164 1.98 2.10 19.14
CA LEU A 164 0.88 2.57 18.29
C LEU A 164 -0.49 2.00 18.69
N ALA A 165 -0.52 1.00 19.57
CA ALA A 165 -1.72 0.29 19.95
C ALA A 165 -2.79 1.21 20.62
N HIS A 166 -2.36 2.32 21.19
CA HIS A 166 -3.26 3.33 21.76
C HIS A 166 -4.07 4.09 20.71
N VAL A 167 -3.64 4.12 19.46
CA VAL A 167 -4.38 4.75 18.35
C VAL A 167 -5.28 3.73 17.67
N HIS A 168 -4.72 2.61 17.25
CA HIS A 168 -5.45 1.53 16.58
C HIS A 168 -4.75 0.19 16.84
N ASP A 169 -5.52 -0.92 16.83
CA ASP A 169 -5.00 -2.27 17.01
C ASP A 169 -4.24 -2.81 15.76
N ARG A 170 -4.27 -2.05 14.68
CA ARG A 170 -3.63 -2.38 13.40
C ARG A 170 -2.80 -1.21 12.88
N THR A 171 -1.75 -1.55 12.14
CA THR A 171 -0.92 -0.60 11.39
C THR A 171 -0.59 -1.20 10.01
N PRO A 172 -0.34 -0.38 8.99
CA PRO A 172 0.19 -0.89 7.73
C PRO A 172 1.49 -1.68 7.94
N LEU A 173 1.66 -2.74 7.18
CA LEU A 173 2.93 -3.46 7.09
C LEU A 173 3.85 -2.65 6.17
N LEU A 174 5.02 -2.27 6.65
CA LEU A 174 6.03 -1.56 5.88
C LEU A 174 7.03 -2.55 5.28
N ILE A 175 7.51 -2.26 4.07
CA ILE A 175 8.54 -3.04 3.40
C ILE A 175 9.80 -2.20 3.32
N PRO A 176 10.88 -2.55 4.04
CA PRO A 176 12.15 -1.85 3.94
C PRO A 176 12.86 -2.17 2.62
N ALA A 177 13.77 -1.30 2.21
CA ALA A 177 14.52 -1.44 0.94
C ALA A 177 15.22 -2.81 0.83
N ALA A 178 15.84 -3.27 1.92
CA ALA A 178 16.54 -4.57 1.95
C ALA A 178 15.64 -5.78 1.66
N PHE A 179 14.35 -5.67 1.92
CA PHE A 179 13.36 -6.75 1.72
C PHE A 179 12.47 -6.53 0.48
N MET A 180 12.65 -5.43 -0.23
CA MET A 180 11.81 -5.05 -1.37
C MET A 180 11.81 -6.09 -2.49
N GLY A 181 13.00 -6.61 -2.84
CA GLY A 181 13.12 -7.62 -3.90
C GLY A 181 12.39 -8.91 -3.55
N ASP A 182 12.64 -9.47 -2.36
CA ASP A 182 11.99 -10.71 -1.91
C ASP A 182 10.47 -10.56 -1.81
N TRP A 183 10.02 -9.38 -1.34
CA TRP A 183 8.59 -9.08 -1.27
C TRP A 183 7.93 -9.04 -2.64
N LEU A 184 8.53 -8.34 -3.60
CA LEU A 184 7.96 -8.18 -4.96
C LEU A 184 8.04 -9.48 -5.76
N ALA A 185 9.09 -10.28 -5.59
CA ALA A 185 9.19 -11.60 -6.21
C ALA A 185 8.10 -12.56 -5.71
N GLY A 186 7.75 -12.48 -4.43
CA GLY A 186 6.63 -13.23 -3.84
C GLY A 186 6.76 -14.76 -3.92
N GLU A 187 7.99 -15.29 -4.06
CA GLU A 187 8.25 -16.70 -4.32
C GLU A 187 8.16 -17.59 -3.06
N ALA A 188 8.40 -16.99 -1.88
CA ALA A 188 8.35 -17.74 -0.64
C ALA A 188 6.91 -18.13 -0.25
N PRO A 189 6.72 -19.21 0.53
CA PRO A 189 5.41 -19.55 1.08
C PRO A 189 4.78 -18.38 1.84
N PRO A 190 3.45 -18.20 1.78
CA PRO A 190 2.77 -17.06 2.38
C PRO A 190 3.13 -16.81 3.86
N SER A 191 3.18 -17.86 4.68
CA SER A 191 3.52 -17.76 6.09
C SER A 191 4.95 -17.25 6.32
N GLU A 192 5.90 -17.70 5.51
CA GLU A 192 7.31 -17.31 5.61
C GLU A 192 7.51 -15.88 5.12
N LEU A 193 6.93 -15.52 3.97
CA LEU A 193 7.03 -14.19 3.39
C LEU A 193 6.43 -13.12 4.32
N ILE A 194 5.26 -13.39 4.88
CA ILE A 194 4.60 -12.48 5.82
C ILE A 194 5.38 -12.37 7.13
N ALA A 195 5.88 -13.49 7.66
CA ALA A 195 6.69 -13.46 8.88
C ALA A 195 7.99 -12.68 8.69
N ALA A 196 8.69 -12.88 7.57
CA ALA A 196 9.90 -12.14 7.22
C ALA A 196 9.59 -10.63 7.06
N ALA A 197 8.55 -10.27 6.32
CA ALA A 197 8.14 -8.87 6.16
C ALA A 197 7.82 -8.19 7.51
N ILE A 198 7.19 -8.91 8.44
CA ILE A 198 6.91 -8.37 9.78
C ILE A 198 8.19 -8.21 10.60
N ALA A 199 9.15 -9.12 10.47
CA ALA A 199 10.40 -9.07 11.21
C ALA A 199 11.32 -7.92 10.74
N GLU A 200 11.32 -7.62 9.45
CA GLU A 200 12.10 -6.54 8.83
C GLU A 200 11.46 -5.14 8.97
N SER A 201 10.19 -5.08 9.33
CA SER A 201 9.32 -3.88 9.36
C SER A 201 9.47 -3.01 10.63
#